data_59f57c84d6ac18ac9536b1c94396ba07
#
_entry.id   59f57c84d6ac18ac9536b1c94396ba07
#
_cell.length_a   1.000
_cell.length_b   1.000
_cell.length_c   1.000
_cell.angle_alpha   90.00
_cell.angle_beta   90.00
_cell.angle_gamma   90.00
#
_symmetry.space_group_name_H-M   'P 1'
#
loop_
_entity.id
_entity.type
_entity.pdbx_description
1 polymer ?
#
loop_
_entity_poly.entity_id
_entity_poly.type
_entity_poly.pdbx_seq_one_letter_code
_entity_poly.pdbx_strand_id
1 'polypeptide(L)'
;MAITTTLYYPSAYLPGPLKESFGLTPVSPLKRTQMVTGRARQRRAYTSTPTQTDLAWLFSDAQAQAFEAWFRDELSDGAAWFNIALLTPVGLKNYVCRFTDIYKGPTPEGGFYWRYTAPVELWERPLPPSGWGHYPEWIVGSSLLDIALNKEWPKHDAD
;
A
#
# COMPACT_ATOMS: atom_id res chain seq x y z
N MET A 1 4.57 -16.01 -7.09
CA MET A 1 4.50 -15.59 -8.49
C MET A 1 4.18 -14.11 -8.50
N ALA A 2 4.99 -13.27 -9.11
CA ALA A 2 4.70 -11.84 -9.20
C ALA A 2 3.64 -11.63 -10.28
N ILE A 3 2.59 -10.88 -9.97
CA ILE A 3 1.64 -10.38 -10.97
C ILE A 3 2.20 -9.07 -11.54
N THR A 4 2.14 -8.93 -12.85
CA THR A 4 2.46 -7.67 -13.53
C THR A 4 1.22 -7.14 -14.23
N THR A 5 0.98 -5.84 -14.10
CA THR A 5 -0.11 -5.16 -14.80
C THR A 5 0.41 -3.91 -15.49
N THR A 6 -0.18 -3.57 -16.60
CA THR A 6 0.10 -2.35 -17.37
C THR A 6 -0.81 -1.19 -16.98
N LEU A 7 -1.79 -1.44 -16.12
CA LEU A 7 -2.69 -0.41 -15.60
C LEU A 7 -2.06 0.33 -14.43
N TYR A 8 -2.17 1.65 -14.43
CA TYR A 8 -1.61 2.52 -13.40
C TYR A 8 -2.68 3.47 -12.86
N TYR A 9 -2.58 3.75 -11.58
CA TYR A 9 -3.30 4.87 -11.00
C TYR A 9 -2.87 6.17 -11.67
N PRO A 10 -3.80 7.01 -12.15
CA PRO A 10 -3.47 8.20 -12.93
C PRO A 10 -2.93 9.35 -12.06
N SER A 11 -1.77 9.16 -11.47
CA SER A 11 -1.12 10.08 -10.53
C SER A 11 -0.75 11.44 -11.14
N ALA A 12 -0.74 11.55 -12.48
CA ALA A 12 -0.54 12.84 -13.15
C ALA A 12 -1.74 13.78 -13.00
N TYR A 13 -2.92 13.26 -12.78
CA TYR A 13 -4.18 14.01 -12.73
C TYR A 13 -4.89 13.92 -11.37
N LEU A 14 -4.66 12.83 -10.63
CA LEU A 14 -5.31 12.56 -9.35
C LEU A 14 -4.29 12.61 -8.21
N PRO A 15 -4.64 13.20 -7.05
CA PRO A 15 -3.80 13.14 -5.87
C PRO A 15 -3.68 11.72 -5.35
N GLY A 16 -2.58 11.44 -4.66
CA GLY A 16 -2.38 10.16 -3.99
C GLY A 16 -3.34 9.94 -2.80
N PRO A 17 -3.41 8.70 -2.30
CA PRO A 17 -4.22 8.38 -1.14
C PRO A 17 -3.81 9.19 0.09
N LEU A 18 -4.79 9.51 0.94
CA LEU A 18 -4.57 10.18 2.22
C LEU A 18 -3.88 9.26 3.20
N LYS A 19 -3.09 9.83 4.11
CA LYS A 19 -2.40 9.08 5.17
C LYS A 19 -3.30 8.76 6.37
N GLU A 20 -4.38 9.51 6.56
CA GLU A 20 -5.21 9.49 7.78
C GLU A 20 -5.85 8.14 8.09
N SER A 21 -6.29 7.42 7.06
CA SER A 21 -6.94 6.11 7.21
C SER A 21 -6.08 4.95 6.71
N PHE A 22 -4.83 5.23 6.38
CA PHE A 22 -3.93 4.24 5.81
C PHE A 22 -3.38 3.30 6.88
N GLY A 23 -3.73 2.03 6.80
CA GLY A 23 -3.21 0.97 7.64
C GLY A 23 -3.13 -0.33 6.85
N LEU A 24 -2.08 -1.10 7.08
CA LEU A 24 -1.83 -2.36 6.40
C LEU A 24 -2.19 -3.53 7.30
N THR A 25 -3.08 -4.39 6.85
CA THR A 25 -3.50 -5.61 7.56
C THR A 25 -3.13 -6.84 6.72
N PRO A 26 -1.98 -7.48 6.99
CA PRO A 26 -1.61 -8.71 6.30
C PRO A 26 -2.57 -9.85 6.59
N VAL A 27 -2.92 -10.60 5.56
CA VAL A 27 -3.68 -11.85 5.75
C VAL A 27 -2.76 -12.91 6.32
N SER A 28 -3.25 -13.64 7.33
CA SER A 28 -2.44 -14.65 8.03
C SER A 28 -2.05 -15.81 7.12
N PRO A 29 -0.75 -16.14 6.99
CA PRO A 29 -0.29 -17.31 6.28
C PRO A 29 -0.34 -18.59 7.11
N LEU A 30 -0.82 -18.52 8.35
CA LEU A 30 -0.76 -19.60 9.32
C LEU A 30 -2.01 -20.47 9.28
N LYS A 31 -1.82 -21.78 9.34
CA LYS A 31 -2.88 -22.73 9.66
C LYS A 31 -2.68 -23.23 11.08
N ARG A 32 -3.67 -22.98 11.94
CA ARG A 32 -3.71 -23.45 13.33
C ARG A 32 -4.84 -24.44 13.52
N THR A 33 -4.52 -25.59 14.05
CA THR A 33 -5.50 -26.66 14.35
C THR A 33 -5.50 -26.89 15.86
N GLN A 34 -6.67 -26.74 16.48
CA GLN A 34 -6.87 -27.09 17.89
C GLN A 34 -6.81 -28.60 18.06
N MET A 35 -6.12 -29.06 19.09
CA MET A 35 -6.02 -30.46 19.45
C MET A 35 -6.67 -30.70 20.80
N VAL A 36 -7.22 -31.89 20.98
CA VAL A 36 -7.90 -32.32 22.22
C VAL A 36 -6.97 -32.24 23.45
N THR A 37 -5.64 -32.33 23.22
CA THR A 37 -4.62 -32.26 24.27
C THR A 37 -4.30 -30.84 24.79
N GLY A 38 -5.07 -29.82 24.41
CA GLY A 38 -4.94 -28.44 24.88
C GLY A 38 -3.91 -27.59 24.14
N ARG A 39 -2.96 -28.15 23.41
CA ARG A 39 -2.00 -27.40 22.57
C ARG A 39 -2.40 -27.44 21.12
N ALA A 40 -2.41 -26.27 20.45
CA ALA A 40 -2.69 -26.19 19.02
C ALA A 40 -1.44 -26.53 18.20
N ARG A 41 -1.64 -27.28 17.11
CA ARG A 41 -0.63 -27.45 16.07
C ARG A 41 -0.70 -26.30 15.10
N GLN A 42 0.42 -25.63 14.85
CA GLN A 42 0.50 -24.48 13.97
C GLN A 42 1.59 -24.66 12.93
N ARG A 43 1.29 -24.32 11.69
CA ARG A 43 2.24 -24.33 10.59
C ARG A 43 1.99 -23.19 9.64
N ARG A 44 3.01 -22.77 8.91
CA ARG A 44 2.86 -21.88 7.77
C ARG A 44 2.21 -22.66 6.61
N ALA A 45 1.05 -22.19 6.15
CA ALA A 45 0.31 -22.84 5.06
C ALA A 45 0.60 -22.19 3.70
N TYR A 46 0.88 -20.88 3.70
CA TYR A 46 1.08 -20.08 2.48
C TYR A 46 2.41 -19.34 2.53
N THR A 47 3.09 -19.23 1.40
CA THR A 47 4.36 -18.49 1.27
C THR A 47 4.15 -17.03 0.91
N SER A 48 3.04 -16.71 0.24
CA SER A 48 2.62 -15.37 -0.10
C SER A 48 1.15 -15.19 0.28
N THR A 49 0.83 -14.09 0.93
CA THR A 49 -0.54 -13.69 1.28
C THR A 49 -0.74 -12.23 0.95
N PRO A 50 -1.94 -11.84 0.51
CA PRO A 50 -2.23 -10.44 0.24
C PRO A 50 -2.21 -9.61 1.53
N THR A 51 -2.09 -8.31 1.36
CA THR A 51 -2.25 -7.34 2.45
C THR A 51 -3.44 -6.46 2.15
N GLN A 52 -4.35 -6.34 3.09
CA GLN A 52 -5.54 -5.51 2.97
C GLN A 52 -5.27 -4.12 3.53
N THR A 53 -5.84 -3.11 2.91
CA THR A 53 -5.80 -1.72 3.36
C THR A 53 -7.04 -0.97 2.91
N ASP A 54 -7.43 0.04 3.66
CA ASP A 54 -8.42 1.02 3.24
C ASP A 54 -7.70 2.27 2.74
N LEU A 55 -8.00 2.66 1.51
CA LEU A 55 -7.49 3.89 0.92
C LEU A 55 -8.57 4.95 0.92
N ALA A 56 -8.17 6.17 1.22
CA ALA A 56 -9.05 7.34 1.15
C ALA A 56 -8.44 8.40 0.23
N TRP A 57 -9.30 9.09 -0.49
CA TRP A 57 -8.91 10.20 -1.37
C TRP A 57 -9.80 11.41 -1.15
N LEU A 58 -9.26 12.56 -1.47
CA LEU A 58 -9.96 13.82 -1.46
C LEU A 58 -9.78 14.47 -2.84
N PHE A 59 -10.87 14.62 -3.57
CA PHE A 59 -10.87 15.10 -4.95
C PHE A 59 -11.67 16.38 -5.11
N SER A 60 -11.26 17.23 -6.05
CA SER A 60 -12.10 18.28 -6.60
C SER A 60 -13.17 17.69 -7.53
N ASP A 61 -14.16 18.48 -7.97
CA ASP A 61 -15.23 18.03 -8.86
C ASP A 61 -14.71 17.33 -10.12
N ALA A 62 -13.72 17.93 -10.78
CA ALA A 62 -13.13 17.35 -12.00
C ALA A 62 -12.35 16.07 -11.71
N GLN A 63 -11.61 16.04 -10.61
CA GLN A 63 -10.86 14.86 -10.18
C GLN A 63 -11.78 13.71 -9.77
N ALA A 64 -12.89 14.01 -9.11
CA ALA A 64 -13.90 13.01 -8.76
C ALA A 64 -14.48 12.33 -10.01
N GLN A 65 -14.86 13.13 -11.02
CA GLN A 65 -15.33 12.60 -12.30
C GLN A 65 -14.27 11.74 -13.00
N ALA A 66 -13.03 12.17 -12.99
CA ALA A 66 -11.92 11.42 -13.59
C ALA A 66 -11.67 10.10 -12.86
N PHE A 67 -11.75 10.09 -11.53
CA PHE A 67 -11.59 8.87 -10.73
C PHE A 67 -12.70 7.86 -11.02
N GLU A 68 -13.96 8.28 -11.04
CA GLU A 68 -15.09 7.40 -11.33
C GLU A 68 -15.04 6.83 -12.76
N ALA A 69 -14.66 7.65 -13.74
CA ALA A 69 -14.48 7.21 -15.12
C ALA A 69 -13.33 6.18 -15.24
N TRP A 70 -12.21 6.45 -14.61
CA TRP A 70 -11.07 5.53 -14.57
C TRP A 70 -11.44 4.20 -13.89
N PHE A 71 -12.13 4.24 -12.76
CA PHE A 71 -12.57 3.06 -12.04
C PHE A 71 -13.48 2.17 -12.89
N ARG A 72 -14.45 2.78 -13.59
CA ARG A 72 -15.38 2.05 -14.46
C ARG A 72 -14.72 1.50 -15.72
N ASP A 73 -14.00 2.36 -16.45
CA ASP A 73 -13.58 2.06 -17.81
C ASP A 73 -12.25 1.29 -17.85
N GLU A 74 -11.27 1.69 -17.05
CA GLU A 74 -9.94 1.05 -17.04
C GLU A 74 -9.88 -0.15 -16.09
N LEU A 75 -10.54 -0.07 -14.94
CA LEU A 75 -10.51 -1.14 -13.94
C LEU A 75 -11.70 -2.09 -14.01
N SER A 76 -12.61 -1.91 -14.97
CA SER A 76 -13.82 -2.74 -15.07
C SER A 76 -14.57 -2.83 -13.73
N ASP A 77 -14.94 -1.67 -13.19
CA ASP A 77 -15.56 -1.52 -11.87
C ASP A 77 -14.72 -2.09 -10.70
N GLY A 78 -13.42 -1.96 -10.79
CA GLY A 78 -12.48 -2.36 -9.75
C GLY A 78 -12.01 -3.81 -9.81
N ALA A 79 -12.40 -4.58 -10.82
CA ALA A 79 -12.01 -5.98 -10.95
C ALA A 79 -10.55 -6.18 -11.38
N ALA A 80 -9.97 -5.21 -12.09
CA ALA A 80 -8.61 -5.31 -12.62
C ALA A 80 -7.54 -4.96 -11.59
N TRP A 81 -6.37 -5.57 -11.72
CA TRP A 81 -5.16 -5.20 -11.00
C TRP A 81 -4.54 -3.94 -11.57
N PHE A 82 -4.05 -3.05 -10.73
CA PHE A 82 -3.40 -1.81 -11.11
C PHE A 82 -2.20 -1.50 -10.22
N ASN A 83 -1.30 -0.66 -10.70
CA ASN A 83 -0.16 -0.18 -9.95
C ASN A 83 -0.49 1.17 -9.29
N ILE A 84 -0.15 1.31 -8.03
CA ILE A 84 -0.24 2.56 -7.28
C ILE A 84 0.96 2.75 -6.36
N ALA A 85 1.46 3.97 -6.27
CA ALA A 85 2.52 4.32 -5.34
C ALA A 85 1.95 4.47 -3.93
N LEU A 86 2.44 3.67 -2.98
CA LEU A 86 2.06 3.73 -1.58
C LEU A 86 3.29 3.90 -0.70
N LEU A 87 3.14 4.72 0.34
CA LEU A 87 4.17 4.88 1.36
C LEU A 87 4.02 3.79 2.41
N THR A 88 5.02 2.93 2.50
CA THR A 88 5.10 1.83 3.47
C THR A 88 6.38 1.96 4.30
N PRO A 89 6.57 1.15 5.35
CA PRO A 89 7.85 1.13 6.09
C PRO A 89 9.08 0.83 5.22
N VAL A 90 8.89 0.23 4.05
CA VAL A 90 9.98 -0.04 3.08
C VAL A 90 10.25 1.17 2.17
N GLY A 91 9.49 2.26 2.33
CA GLY A 91 9.56 3.47 1.52
C GLY A 91 8.40 3.62 0.55
N LEU A 92 8.48 4.66 -0.28
CA LEU A 92 7.50 4.92 -1.35
C LEU A 92 7.83 4.03 -2.55
N LYS A 93 6.95 3.09 -2.85
CA LYS A 93 7.08 2.16 -3.97
C LYS A 93 5.75 1.91 -4.67
N ASN A 94 5.81 1.47 -5.91
CA ASN A 94 4.65 0.98 -6.64
C ASN A 94 4.28 -0.42 -6.16
N TYR A 95 3.02 -0.59 -5.83
CA TYR A 95 2.44 -1.89 -5.46
C TYR A 95 1.33 -2.25 -6.43
N VAL A 96 1.25 -3.54 -6.75
CA VAL A 96 0.14 -4.09 -7.52
C VAL A 96 -1.04 -4.30 -6.57
N CYS A 97 -2.13 -3.63 -6.84
CA CYS A 97 -3.32 -3.58 -6.00
C CYS A 97 -4.58 -3.90 -6.79
N ARG A 98 -5.62 -4.28 -6.08
CA ARG A 98 -6.96 -4.46 -6.63
C ARG A 98 -7.99 -3.99 -5.59
N PHE A 99 -9.08 -3.40 -6.06
CA PHE A 99 -10.22 -3.12 -5.19
C PHE A 99 -10.90 -4.44 -4.79
N THR A 100 -11.23 -4.58 -3.51
CA THR A 100 -11.96 -5.75 -3.01
C THR A 100 -13.46 -5.53 -2.98
N ASP A 101 -13.88 -4.28 -3.04
CA ASP A 101 -15.27 -3.84 -3.14
C ASP A 101 -15.32 -2.46 -3.81
N ILE A 102 -16.51 -2.03 -4.19
CA ILE A 102 -16.72 -0.68 -4.73
C ILE A 102 -16.36 0.39 -3.70
N TYR A 103 -15.89 1.54 -4.18
CA TYR A 103 -15.62 2.68 -3.31
C TYR A 103 -16.89 3.21 -2.63
N LYS A 104 -16.73 3.82 -1.47
CA LYS A 104 -17.73 4.57 -0.74
C LYS A 104 -17.55 6.05 -1.03
N GLY A 105 -18.64 6.72 -1.34
CA GLY A 105 -18.65 8.13 -1.72
C GLY A 105 -19.34 8.35 -3.07
N PRO A 106 -19.33 9.55 -3.61
CA PRO A 106 -18.68 10.77 -3.11
C PRO A 106 -19.37 11.35 -1.86
N THR A 107 -18.59 11.70 -0.86
CA THR A 107 -19.08 12.40 0.34
C THR A 107 -18.55 13.83 0.33
N PRO A 108 -19.42 14.87 0.41
CA PRO A 108 -18.98 16.26 0.44
C PRO A 108 -18.11 16.53 1.67
N GLU A 109 -17.00 17.22 1.47
CA GLU A 109 -16.08 17.61 2.53
C GLU A 109 -15.56 19.03 2.30
N GLY A 110 -15.66 19.89 3.33
CA GLY A 110 -15.14 21.25 3.28
C GLY A 110 -15.76 22.18 2.23
N GLY A 111 -16.89 21.80 1.62
CA GLY A 111 -17.63 22.59 0.64
C GLY A 111 -17.08 22.59 -0.81
N PHE A 112 -15.85 22.12 -1.03
CA PHE A 112 -15.21 22.13 -2.35
C PHE A 112 -14.62 20.79 -2.76
N TYR A 113 -14.63 19.78 -1.85
CA TYR A 113 -13.99 18.50 -2.07
C TYR A 113 -14.94 17.35 -1.86
N TRP A 114 -14.57 16.21 -2.45
CA TRP A 114 -15.28 14.96 -2.36
C TRP A 114 -14.38 13.89 -1.79
N ARG A 115 -14.81 13.27 -0.70
CA ARG A 115 -14.10 12.16 -0.08
C ARG A 115 -14.58 10.84 -0.67
N TYR A 116 -13.60 10.01 -1.03
CA TYR A 116 -13.78 8.62 -1.43
C TYR A 116 -12.99 7.72 -0.51
N THR A 117 -13.55 6.57 -0.17
CA THR A 117 -12.85 5.52 0.57
C THR A 117 -13.11 4.19 -0.11
N ALA A 118 -12.10 3.32 -0.17
CA ALA A 118 -12.26 2.00 -0.76
C ALA A 118 -11.34 0.97 -0.12
N PRO A 119 -11.84 -0.26 0.09
CA PRO A 119 -11.00 -1.38 0.49
C PRO A 119 -10.19 -1.88 -0.70
N VAL A 120 -8.91 -2.08 -0.46
CA VAL A 120 -7.95 -2.50 -1.48
C VAL A 120 -7.09 -3.63 -0.93
N GLU A 121 -6.73 -4.58 -1.77
CA GLU A 121 -5.72 -5.58 -1.45
C GLU A 121 -4.45 -5.37 -2.27
N LEU A 122 -3.31 -5.47 -1.61
CA LEU A 122 -2.01 -5.56 -2.24
C LEU A 122 -1.70 -7.02 -2.54
N TRP A 123 -1.12 -7.29 -3.71
CA TRP A 123 -0.74 -8.65 -4.09
C TRP A 123 0.25 -9.29 -3.12
N GLU A 124 1.23 -8.53 -2.66
CA GLU A 124 2.28 -9.00 -1.75
C GLU A 124 2.38 -8.11 -0.50
N ARG A 125 2.92 -8.69 0.55
CA ARG A 125 3.26 -7.92 1.75
C ARG A 125 4.43 -6.99 1.45
N PRO A 126 4.37 -5.71 1.86
CA PRO A 126 5.49 -4.77 1.74
C PRO A 126 6.57 -5.11 2.77
N LEU A 127 7.50 -5.95 2.38
CA LEU A 127 8.59 -6.43 3.23
C LEU A 127 9.95 -6.07 2.61
N PRO A 128 11.00 -5.93 3.43
CA PRO A 128 12.36 -5.90 2.92
C PRO A 128 12.70 -7.24 2.24
N PRO A 129 13.76 -7.28 1.41
CA PRO A 129 14.18 -8.50 0.74
C PRO A 129 14.37 -9.68 1.70
N SER A 130 14.13 -10.91 1.21
CA SER A 130 14.29 -12.12 2.00
C SER A 130 15.71 -12.25 2.55
N GLY A 131 15.83 -12.71 3.80
CA GLY A 131 17.12 -12.90 4.48
C GLY A 131 17.52 -11.75 5.40
N TRP A 132 17.02 -10.54 5.18
CA TRP A 132 17.35 -9.37 6.02
C TRP A 132 16.87 -9.48 7.47
N GLY A 133 15.86 -10.32 7.74
CA GLY A 133 15.41 -10.61 9.09
C GLY A 133 16.43 -11.28 10.01
N HIS A 134 17.54 -11.81 9.45
CA HIS A 134 18.67 -12.33 10.22
C HIS A 134 19.65 -11.24 10.69
N TYR A 135 19.51 -10.03 10.17
CA TYR A 135 20.41 -8.89 10.42
C TYR A 135 19.62 -7.62 10.81
N PRO A 136 18.83 -7.66 11.90
CA PRO A 136 17.98 -6.54 12.30
C PRO A 136 18.77 -5.27 12.60
N GLU A 137 19.99 -5.40 13.13
CA GLU A 137 20.90 -4.28 13.41
C GLU A 137 21.25 -3.48 12.16
N TRP A 138 21.38 -4.13 11.00
CA TRP A 138 21.65 -3.44 9.74
C TRP A 138 20.43 -2.68 9.23
N ILE A 139 19.23 -3.24 9.40
CA ILE A 139 17.98 -2.56 9.00
C ILE A 139 17.77 -1.32 9.85
N VAL A 140 17.89 -1.45 11.17
CA VAL A 140 17.67 -0.35 12.11
C VAL A 140 18.81 0.68 12.00
N GLY A 141 20.05 0.23 11.80
CA GLY A 141 21.21 1.10 11.69
C GLY A 141 21.31 1.88 10.37
N SER A 142 20.66 1.42 9.32
CA SER A 142 20.72 2.07 8.00
C SER A 142 20.21 3.52 8.02
N SER A 143 19.22 3.82 8.84
CA SER A 143 18.68 5.16 9.02
C SER A 143 19.68 6.12 9.68
N LEU A 144 20.51 5.62 10.59
CA LEU A 144 21.58 6.40 11.24
C LEU A 144 22.69 6.74 10.22
N LEU A 145 23.02 5.81 9.35
CA LEU A 145 24.00 6.03 8.30
C LEU A 145 23.50 7.04 7.26
N ASP A 146 22.21 6.99 6.90
CA ASP A 146 21.58 7.97 6.01
C ASP A 146 21.57 9.37 6.63
N ILE A 147 21.28 9.48 7.92
CA ILE A 147 21.34 10.74 8.67
C ILE A 147 22.79 11.29 8.69
N ALA A 148 23.76 10.43 8.95
CA ALA A 148 25.17 10.83 8.99
C ALA A 148 25.65 11.32 7.63
N LEU A 149 25.29 10.62 6.55
CA LEU A 149 25.71 11.01 5.19
C LEU A 149 24.97 12.24 4.67
N ASN A 150 23.70 12.42 4.98
CA ASN A 150 22.86 13.48 4.40
C ASN A 150 22.78 14.74 5.28
N LYS A 151 22.95 14.63 6.61
CA LYS A 151 22.89 15.76 7.53
C LYS A 151 24.23 16.25 8.02
N GLU A 152 25.16 15.33 8.28
CA GLU A 152 26.46 15.62 8.90
C GLU A 152 27.57 15.79 7.86
N TRP A 153 27.36 15.40 6.59
CA TRP A 153 28.34 15.61 5.55
C TRP A 153 28.46 17.12 5.23
N PRO A 154 29.66 17.70 5.29
CA PRO A 154 29.85 19.13 5.01
C PRO A 154 29.38 19.42 3.58
N LYS A 155 28.41 20.32 3.47
CA LYS A 155 28.03 20.86 2.16
C LYS A 155 29.21 21.67 1.66
N HIS A 156 29.70 21.34 0.48
CA HIS A 156 30.67 22.15 -0.22
C HIS A 156 29.96 23.42 -0.66
N ASP A 157 30.25 24.55 0.02
CA ASP A 157 29.82 25.85 -0.43
C ASP A 157 30.52 26.09 -1.76
N ALA A 158 29.78 26.08 -2.84
CA ALA A 158 30.26 26.48 -4.14
C ALA A 158 30.31 28.03 -4.14
N ASP A 159 31.51 28.60 -4.10
CA ASP A 159 31.78 30.00 -4.40
C ASP A 159 31.41 30.34 -5.85
#